data_f7c0526e7c34a8fc0745006fcfae985e
#
_entry.id   f7c0526e7c34a8fc0745006fcfae985e
#
_cell.length_a   1.000
_cell.length_b   1.000
_cell.length_c   1.000
_cell.angle_alpha   90.00
_cell.angle_beta   90.00
_cell.angle_gamma   90.00
#
_symmetry.space_group_name_H-M   'P 1'
#
loop_
_entity.id
_entity.type
_entity.pdbx_description
1 polymer ?
#
loop_
_entity_poly.entity_id
_entity_poly.type
_entity_poly.pdbx_seq_one_letter_code
_entity_poly.pdbx_strand_id
1 'polypeptide(L)'
;MNPASVVASVDGQKVSIGMYDYYYASMVSYYEQYASYGYFDLDTTKDYSKQYTTNDDGKKVSWQKFFEDEALHEVEQITVYYSKAVEDGVTLTSAQKKTIETQIQTLKDSASQNNMSLDQYIKANFGAYCSEDTIRLMLTQYYMGANYKGKYKAETKVNDKQVKKYYDEHKSDYEKIEFYYIAVAYDSTDDDTKADSVKKAEEIMAKMKDKKSVLALVPEVYSSYIESDAKS
;
A
#
# COMPACT_ATOMS: atom_id res chain seq x y z
N MET A 1 28.93 5.51 -1.56
CA MET A 1 28.94 4.10 -2.03
C MET A 1 28.49 4.10 -3.50
N ASN A 2 28.96 3.18 -4.31
CA ASN A 2 28.50 3.10 -5.71
C ASN A 2 27.08 2.52 -5.76
N PRO A 3 26.10 3.14 -6.46
CA PRO A 3 24.75 2.62 -6.62
C PRO A 3 24.65 1.16 -7.09
N ALA A 4 25.63 0.70 -7.86
CA ALA A 4 25.71 -0.67 -8.36
C ALA A 4 26.33 -1.67 -7.35
N SER A 5 26.75 -1.22 -6.15
CA SER A 5 27.30 -2.15 -5.14
C SER A 5 26.27 -3.19 -4.76
N VAL A 6 26.65 -4.47 -4.83
CA VAL A 6 25.77 -5.61 -4.53
C VAL A 6 25.62 -5.74 -3.01
N VAL A 7 24.38 -5.79 -2.53
CA VAL A 7 24.04 -5.94 -1.11
C VAL A 7 23.34 -7.26 -0.80
N ALA A 8 22.73 -7.87 -1.81
CA ALA A 8 22.05 -9.16 -1.71
C ALA A 8 22.06 -9.90 -3.04
N SER A 9 21.64 -11.16 -3.02
CA SER A 9 21.38 -11.96 -4.23
C SER A 9 20.09 -12.75 -4.03
N VAL A 10 19.22 -12.72 -5.02
CA VAL A 10 17.94 -13.43 -5.05
C VAL A 10 17.90 -14.28 -6.32
N ASP A 11 17.75 -15.58 -6.19
CA ASP A 11 17.72 -16.53 -7.32
C ASP A 11 18.87 -16.30 -8.33
N GLY A 12 20.08 -16.07 -7.80
CA GLY A 12 21.28 -15.77 -8.62
C GLY A 12 21.36 -14.35 -9.19
N GLN A 13 20.31 -13.57 -9.10
CA GLN A 13 20.28 -12.16 -9.53
C GLN A 13 20.84 -11.26 -8.44
N LYS A 14 21.66 -10.28 -8.86
CA LYS A 14 22.29 -9.33 -7.93
C LYS A 14 21.35 -8.19 -7.62
N VAL A 15 21.16 -7.94 -6.32
CA VAL A 15 20.47 -6.77 -5.80
C VAL A 15 21.49 -5.70 -5.47
N SER A 16 21.40 -4.55 -6.11
CA SER A 16 22.26 -3.41 -5.82
C SER A 16 21.72 -2.59 -4.64
N ILE A 17 22.62 -1.83 -3.99
CA ILE A 17 22.21 -0.91 -2.94
C ILE A 17 21.24 0.16 -3.47
N GLY A 18 21.38 0.59 -4.73
CA GLY A 18 20.45 1.55 -5.33
C GLY A 18 19.04 0.98 -5.48
N MET A 19 18.90 -0.32 -5.81
CA MET A 19 17.58 -0.98 -5.84
C MET A 19 16.96 -1.04 -4.45
N TYR A 20 17.71 -1.50 -3.46
CA TYR A 20 17.23 -1.57 -2.08
C TYR A 20 16.82 -0.18 -1.56
N ASP A 21 17.64 0.83 -1.78
CA ASP A 21 17.42 2.20 -1.31
C ASP A 21 16.15 2.82 -1.92
N TYR A 22 15.90 2.55 -3.21
CA TYR A 22 14.65 2.96 -3.86
C TYR A 22 13.42 2.37 -3.18
N TYR A 23 13.41 1.06 -2.93
CA TYR A 23 12.25 0.42 -2.30
C TYR A 23 12.09 0.87 -0.86
N TYR A 24 13.18 1.03 -0.13
CA TYR A 24 13.16 1.58 1.22
C TYR A 24 12.55 2.99 1.25
N ALA A 25 13.04 3.89 0.40
CA ALA A 25 12.49 5.25 0.30
C ALA A 25 11.01 5.25 -0.13
N SER A 26 10.63 4.36 -1.03
CA SER A 26 9.24 4.20 -1.47
C SER A 26 8.33 3.72 -0.35
N MET A 27 8.77 2.74 0.47
CA MET A 27 8.02 2.25 1.64
C MET A 27 7.85 3.37 2.68
N VAL A 28 8.93 4.05 3.03
CA VAL A 28 8.88 5.19 3.95
C VAL A 28 7.86 6.22 3.46
N SER A 29 7.98 6.68 2.24
CA SER A 29 7.08 7.69 1.66
C SER A 29 5.62 7.24 1.64
N TYR A 30 5.36 5.97 1.34
CA TYR A 30 4.01 5.40 1.37
C TYR A 30 3.40 5.47 2.77
N TYR A 31 4.11 4.96 3.78
CA TYR A 31 3.59 4.94 5.15
C TYR A 31 3.49 6.33 5.78
N GLU A 32 4.42 7.25 5.47
CA GLU A 32 4.32 8.65 5.88
C GLU A 32 3.07 9.33 5.32
N GLN A 33 2.77 9.11 4.04
CA GLN A 33 1.56 9.66 3.43
C GLN A 33 0.30 9.15 4.13
N TYR A 34 0.20 7.84 4.38
CA TYR A 34 -0.98 7.28 5.03
C TYR A 34 -1.05 7.63 6.54
N ALA A 35 0.08 7.81 7.20
CA ALA A 35 0.12 8.31 8.57
C ALA A 35 -0.43 9.74 8.64
N SER A 36 -0.17 10.58 7.64
CA SER A 36 -0.74 11.94 7.57
C SER A 36 -2.27 11.95 7.48
N TYR A 37 -2.87 10.86 7.02
CA TYR A 37 -4.34 10.65 7.02
C TYR A 37 -4.86 9.93 8.28
N GLY A 38 -3.98 9.61 9.24
CA GLY A 38 -4.35 8.94 10.49
C GLY A 38 -4.54 7.43 10.40
N TYR A 39 -4.09 6.77 9.30
CA TYR A 39 -4.19 5.32 9.17
C TYR A 39 -3.15 4.56 9.98
N PHE A 40 -2.01 5.20 10.31
CA PHE A 40 -0.92 4.59 11.06
C PHE A 40 -0.47 5.52 12.19
N ASP A 41 -0.10 4.92 13.32
CA ASP A 41 0.54 5.62 14.43
C ASP A 41 2.06 5.75 14.13
N LEU A 42 2.37 6.71 13.27
CA LEU A 42 3.73 7.03 12.82
C LEU A 42 3.92 8.55 12.86
N ASP A 43 4.83 9.01 13.71
CA ASP A 43 5.24 10.41 13.78
C ASP A 43 6.44 10.65 12.86
N THR A 44 6.20 11.29 11.71
CA THR A 44 7.22 11.54 10.68
C THR A 44 8.31 12.52 11.12
N THR A 45 8.17 13.15 12.28
CA THR A 45 9.17 14.08 12.85
C THR A 45 10.15 13.39 13.80
N LYS A 46 9.90 12.12 14.15
CA LYS A 46 10.69 11.34 15.10
C LYS A 46 11.48 10.22 14.43
N ASP A 47 12.52 9.78 15.11
CA ASP A 47 13.36 8.65 14.70
C ASP A 47 12.53 7.34 14.63
N TYR A 48 12.48 6.72 13.45
CA TYR A 48 11.71 5.50 13.20
C TYR A 48 12.24 4.27 13.95
N SER A 49 13.52 4.28 14.39
CA SER A 49 14.07 3.22 15.22
C SER A 49 13.50 3.20 16.64
N LYS A 50 12.84 4.28 17.05
CA LYS A 50 12.25 4.46 18.39
C LYS A 50 10.72 4.44 18.43
N GLN A 51 10.10 4.25 17.28
CA GLN A 51 8.67 4.08 17.13
C GLN A 51 8.37 2.66 16.69
N TYR A 52 7.21 2.12 17.06
CA TYR A 52 6.94 0.69 16.88
C TYR A 52 5.61 0.45 16.18
N THR A 53 5.59 -0.62 15.40
CA THR A 53 4.39 -1.16 14.75
C THR A 53 4.33 -2.67 14.95
N THR A 54 3.31 -3.31 14.38
CA THR A 54 3.18 -4.77 14.34
C THR A 54 3.36 -5.23 12.91
N ASN A 55 4.28 -6.17 12.67
CA ASN A 55 4.48 -6.76 11.34
C ASN A 55 3.42 -7.85 11.06
N ASP A 56 3.45 -8.43 9.86
CA ASP A 56 2.49 -9.45 9.40
C ASP A 56 2.51 -10.74 10.25
N ASP A 57 3.63 -11.04 10.92
CA ASP A 57 3.73 -12.14 11.89
C ASP A 57 3.08 -11.83 13.26
N GLY A 58 2.52 -10.64 13.45
CA GLY A 58 1.99 -10.16 14.73
C GLY A 58 3.07 -9.76 15.75
N LYS A 59 4.32 -9.56 15.32
CA LYS A 59 5.44 -9.18 16.20
C LYS A 59 5.59 -7.66 16.24
N LYS A 60 5.87 -7.14 17.43
CA LYS A 60 6.23 -5.75 17.62
C LYS A 60 7.64 -5.49 17.10
N VAL A 61 7.78 -4.61 16.11
CA VAL A 61 9.06 -4.20 15.49
C VAL A 61 9.13 -2.66 15.44
N SER A 62 10.34 -2.10 15.31
CA SER A 62 10.46 -0.67 15.04
C SER A 62 9.97 -0.36 13.62
N TRP A 63 9.47 0.86 13.39
CA TRP A 63 9.11 1.29 12.04
C TRP A 63 10.29 1.21 11.08
N GLN A 64 11.51 1.54 11.53
CA GLN A 64 12.71 1.38 10.72
C GLN A 64 12.87 -0.08 10.26
N LYS A 65 12.80 -1.04 11.20
CA LYS A 65 12.95 -2.47 10.88
C LYS A 65 11.83 -2.95 9.97
N PHE A 66 10.62 -2.46 10.17
CA PHE A 66 9.48 -2.75 9.30
C PHE A 66 9.76 -2.31 7.86
N PHE A 67 10.20 -1.05 7.65
CA PHE A 67 10.55 -0.55 6.33
C PHE A 67 11.70 -1.31 5.67
N GLU A 68 12.71 -1.70 6.46
CA GLU A 68 13.83 -2.51 5.98
C GLU A 68 13.36 -3.89 5.46
N ASP A 69 12.47 -4.55 6.19
CA ASP A 69 11.95 -5.86 5.83
C ASP A 69 11.00 -5.79 4.63
N GLU A 70 10.09 -4.83 4.60
CA GLU A 70 9.19 -4.63 3.47
C GLU A 70 9.95 -4.27 2.18
N ALA A 71 10.95 -3.39 2.27
CA ALA A 71 11.79 -3.06 1.13
C ALA A 71 12.53 -4.30 0.59
N LEU A 72 13.06 -5.14 1.47
CA LEU A 72 13.73 -6.37 1.08
C LEU A 72 12.75 -7.36 0.43
N HIS A 73 11.57 -7.51 1.00
CA HIS A 73 10.50 -8.36 0.46
C HIS A 73 10.09 -7.94 -0.96
N GLU A 74 9.89 -6.65 -1.20
CA GLU A 74 9.58 -6.12 -2.54
C GLU A 74 10.72 -6.38 -3.53
N VAL A 75 11.97 -6.14 -3.12
CA VAL A 75 13.13 -6.45 -3.96
C VAL A 75 13.20 -7.94 -4.31
N GLU A 76 12.92 -8.82 -3.34
CA GLU A 76 12.89 -10.26 -3.57
C GLU A 76 11.82 -10.63 -4.60
N GLN A 77 10.59 -10.18 -4.40
CA GLN A 77 9.47 -10.48 -5.30
C GLN A 77 9.76 -10.04 -6.74
N ILE A 78 10.14 -8.78 -6.92
CA ILE A 78 10.36 -8.25 -8.26
C ILE A 78 11.52 -8.95 -8.97
N THR A 79 12.59 -9.29 -8.21
CA THR A 79 13.76 -9.97 -8.74
C THR A 79 13.43 -11.40 -9.18
N VAL A 80 12.63 -12.14 -8.41
CA VAL A 80 12.17 -13.49 -8.78
C VAL A 80 11.31 -13.45 -10.04
N TYR A 81 10.33 -12.55 -10.13
CA TYR A 81 9.50 -12.45 -11.34
C TYR A 81 10.31 -12.03 -12.56
N TYR A 82 11.27 -11.13 -12.40
CA TYR A 82 12.18 -10.75 -13.47
C TYR A 82 13.06 -11.90 -13.92
N SER A 83 13.65 -12.66 -12.98
CA SER A 83 14.45 -13.85 -13.29
C SER A 83 13.66 -14.84 -14.14
N LYS A 84 12.43 -15.17 -13.69
CA LYS A 84 11.53 -16.05 -14.44
C LYS A 84 11.13 -15.50 -15.81
N ALA A 85 10.91 -14.19 -15.90
CA ALA A 85 10.65 -13.53 -17.17
C ALA A 85 11.83 -13.68 -18.16
N VAL A 86 13.06 -13.52 -17.68
CA VAL A 86 14.29 -13.70 -18.49
C VAL A 86 14.44 -15.16 -18.92
N GLU A 87 14.28 -16.12 -18.01
CA GLU A 87 14.34 -17.57 -18.31
C GLU A 87 13.32 -17.95 -19.41
N ASP A 88 12.11 -17.41 -19.35
CA ASP A 88 11.01 -17.66 -20.30
C ASP A 88 11.11 -16.84 -21.59
N GLY A 89 12.16 -16.06 -21.79
CA GLY A 89 12.34 -15.21 -22.96
C GLY A 89 11.32 -14.08 -23.08
N VAL A 90 10.69 -13.70 -21.97
CA VAL A 90 9.75 -12.56 -21.93
C VAL A 90 10.52 -11.26 -22.08
N THR A 91 10.01 -10.34 -22.89
CA THR A 91 10.65 -9.07 -23.19
C THR A 91 9.67 -7.90 -23.02
N LEU A 92 10.21 -6.69 -22.97
CA LEU A 92 9.40 -5.46 -23.00
C LEU A 92 8.78 -5.25 -24.38
N THR A 93 7.52 -4.87 -24.40
CA THR A 93 6.86 -4.37 -25.62
C THR A 93 7.42 -2.99 -26.01
N SER A 94 7.25 -2.60 -27.28
CA SER A 94 7.63 -1.26 -27.76
C SER A 94 6.90 -0.14 -26.97
N ALA A 95 5.66 -0.36 -26.59
CA ALA A 95 4.89 0.58 -25.76
C ALA A 95 5.51 0.75 -24.38
N GLN A 96 5.89 -0.34 -23.72
CA GLN A 96 6.54 -0.31 -22.40
C GLN A 96 7.91 0.37 -22.44
N LYS A 97 8.72 0.10 -23.48
CA LYS A 97 9.99 0.82 -23.68
C LYS A 97 9.75 2.32 -23.78
N LYS A 98 8.76 2.75 -24.56
CA LYS A 98 8.39 4.16 -24.68
C LYS A 98 7.90 4.74 -23.35
N THR A 99 7.12 3.97 -22.58
CA THR A 99 6.65 4.40 -21.25
C THR A 99 7.83 4.64 -20.30
N ILE A 100 8.83 3.76 -20.28
CA ILE A 100 10.05 3.94 -19.47
C ILE A 100 10.74 5.26 -19.84
N GLU A 101 10.96 5.51 -21.14
CA GLU A 101 11.58 6.77 -21.59
C GLU A 101 10.74 8.00 -21.18
N THR A 102 9.43 7.90 -21.29
CA THR A 102 8.53 8.98 -20.85
C THR A 102 8.64 9.24 -19.34
N GLN A 103 8.70 8.19 -18.53
CA GLN A 103 8.87 8.34 -17.08
C GLN A 103 10.20 8.98 -16.71
N ILE A 104 11.29 8.56 -17.36
CA ILE A 104 12.60 9.20 -17.18
C ILE A 104 12.58 10.66 -17.61
N GLN A 105 11.92 10.99 -18.72
CA GLN A 105 11.78 12.37 -19.16
C GLN A 105 10.97 13.20 -18.14
N THR A 106 9.90 12.65 -17.60
CA THR A 106 9.13 13.30 -16.51
C THR A 106 10.00 13.60 -15.30
N LEU A 107 10.90 12.70 -14.90
CA LEU A 107 11.84 12.96 -13.81
C LEU A 107 12.82 14.10 -14.14
N LYS A 108 13.30 14.17 -15.39
CA LYS A 108 14.17 15.27 -15.87
C LYS A 108 13.45 16.61 -15.81
N ASP A 109 12.20 16.64 -16.25
CA ASP A 109 11.36 17.85 -16.26
C ASP A 109 11.07 18.30 -14.81
N SER A 110 10.74 17.36 -13.92
CA SER A 110 10.54 17.63 -12.49
C SER A 110 11.82 18.15 -11.82
N ALA A 111 12.97 17.56 -12.11
CA ALA A 111 14.26 18.04 -11.60
C ALA A 111 14.52 19.49 -12.03
N SER A 112 14.30 19.79 -13.32
CA SER A 112 14.47 21.13 -13.86
C SER A 112 13.52 22.14 -13.21
N GLN A 113 12.26 21.79 -12.99
CA GLN A 113 11.27 22.64 -12.28
C GLN A 113 11.69 22.94 -10.84
N ASN A 114 12.40 22.02 -10.20
CA ASN A 114 12.92 22.19 -8.85
C ASN A 114 14.34 22.81 -8.81
N ASN A 115 14.88 23.29 -9.94
CA ASN A 115 16.23 23.80 -10.07
C ASN A 115 17.32 22.82 -9.61
N MET A 116 17.09 21.53 -9.84
CA MET A 116 18.01 20.43 -9.49
C MET A 116 18.56 19.75 -10.74
N SER A 117 19.75 19.15 -10.64
CA SER A 117 20.15 18.13 -11.61
C SER A 117 19.28 16.87 -11.43
N LEU A 118 19.16 16.03 -12.48
CA LEU A 118 18.42 14.77 -12.36
C LEU A 118 18.97 13.88 -11.24
N ASP A 119 20.29 13.80 -11.10
CA ASP A 119 20.93 13.00 -10.04
C ASP A 119 20.56 13.51 -8.64
N GLN A 120 20.57 14.83 -8.43
CA GLN A 120 20.14 15.43 -7.16
C GLN A 120 18.66 15.14 -6.88
N TYR A 121 17.80 15.28 -7.89
CA TYR A 121 16.38 15.02 -7.76
C TYR A 121 16.10 13.55 -7.43
N ILE A 122 16.76 12.62 -8.13
CA ILE A 122 16.62 11.18 -7.88
C ILE A 122 17.06 10.86 -6.43
N LYS A 123 18.22 11.33 -6.01
CA LYS A 123 18.71 11.05 -4.65
C LYS A 123 17.83 11.63 -3.56
N ALA A 124 17.23 12.78 -3.79
CA ALA A 124 16.34 13.43 -2.82
C ALA A 124 14.99 12.71 -2.68
N ASN A 125 14.48 12.03 -3.74
CA ASN A 125 13.15 11.47 -3.75
C ASN A 125 13.11 9.92 -3.71
N PHE A 126 14.20 9.25 -4.12
CA PHE A 126 14.23 7.79 -4.27
C PHE A 126 15.40 7.13 -3.52
N GLY A 127 16.12 7.88 -2.69
CA GLY A 127 17.21 7.38 -1.88
C GLY A 127 18.60 7.79 -2.37
N ALA A 128 19.53 7.93 -1.42
CA ALA A 128 20.86 8.50 -1.63
C ALA A 128 21.74 7.71 -2.60
N TYR A 129 21.46 6.42 -2.76
CA TYR A 129 22.19 5.49 -3.65
C TYR A 129 21.42 5.17 -4.93
N CYS A 130 20.25 5.77 -5.14
CA CYS A 130 19.50 5.60 -6.39
C CYS A 130 20.11 6.42 -7.53
N SER A 131 19.96 5.95 -8.77
CA SER A 131 20.44 6.58 -10.00
C SER A 131 19.42 6.42 -11.14
N GLU A 132 19.58 7.16 -12.25
CA GLU A 132 18.76 6.96 -13.45
C GLU A 132 18.80 5.49 -13.92
N ASP A 133 19.99 4.87 -13.93
CA ASP A 133 20.15 3.47 -14.33
C ASP A 133 19.41 2.52 -13.38
N THR A 134 19.41 2.81 -12.08
CA THR A 134 18.63 2.05 -11.09
C THR A 134 17.14 2.13 -11.41
N ILE A 135 16.59 3.31 -11.64
CA ILE A 135 15.17 3.49 -11.96
C ILE A 135 14.82 2.79 -13.27
N ARG A 136 15.65 2.91 -14.30
CA ARG A 136 15.46 2.20 -15.59
C ARG A 136 15.43 0.69 -15.41
N LEU A 137 16.36 0.14 -14.63
CA LEU A 137 16.42 -1.28 -14.32
C LEU A 137 15.14 -1.73 -13.61
N MET A 138 14.72 -1.01 -12.60
CA MET A 138 13.52 -1.35 -11.82
C MET A 138 12.25 -1.29 -12.64
N LEU A 139 12.07 -0.27 -13.47
CA LEU A 139 10.94 -0.19 -14.41
C LEU A 139 10.96 -1.36 -15.40
N THR A 140 12.16 -1.74 -15.87
CA THR A 140 12.33 -2.91 -16.75
C THR A 140 11.91 -4.20 -16.03
N GLN A 141 12.38 -4.42 -14.82
CA GLN A 141 12.04 -5.58 -14.01
C GLN A 141 10.53 -5.64 -13.71
N TYR A 142 9.94 -4.51 -13.33
CA TYR A 142 8.51 -4.39 -13.09
C TYR A 142 7.68 -4.82 -14.32
N TYR A 143 7.94 -4.23 -15.49
CA TYR A 143 7.18 -4.56 -16.69
C TYR A 143 7.42 -5.98 -17.19
N MET A 144 8.65 -6.47 -17.13
CA MET A 144 8.95 -7.85 -17.52
C MET A 144 8.31 -8.86 -16.57
N GLY A 145 8.36 -8.62 -15.26
CA GLY A 145 7.69 -9.44 -14.26
C GLY A 145 6.15 -9.42 -14.43
N ALA A 146 5.56 -8.26 -14.75
CA ALA A 146 4.15 -8.15 -15.06
C ALA A 146 3.75 -8.93 -16.33
N ASN A 147 4.57 -8.85 -17.39
CA ASN A 147 4.37 -9.63 -18.61
C ASN A 147 4.44 -11.13 -18.34
N TYR A 148 5.41 -11.58 -17.52
CA TYR A 148 5.53 -12.97 -17.10
C TYR A 148 4.29 -13.44 -16.35
N LYS A 149 3.85 -12.68 -15.34
CA LYS A 149 2.61 -12.98 -14.60
C LYS A 149 1.40 -13.06 -15.52
N GLY A 150 1.28 -12.13 -16.48
CA GLY A 150 0.21 -12.11 -17.47
C GLY A 150 0.20 -13.35 -18.36
N LYS A 151 1.40 -13.74 -18.89
CA LYS A 151 1.59 -14.97 -19.68
C LYS A 151 1.20 -16.20 -18.87
N TYR A 152 1.76 -16.34 -17.67
CA TYR A 152 1.48 -17.49 -16.79
C TYR A 152 -0.01 -17.60 -16.44
N LYS A 153 -0.66 -16.48 -16.12
CA LYS A 153 -2.11 -16.43 -15.85
C LYS A 153 -2.94 -16.86 -17.07
N ALA A 154 -2.55 -16.44 -18.28
CA ALA A 154 -3.25 -16.81 -19.50
C ALA A 154 -3.09 -18.30 -19.86
N GLU A 155 -1.94 -18.89 -19.58
CA GLU A 155 -1.61 -20.29 -19.83
C GLU A 155 -2.17 -21.23 -18.76
N THR A 156 -2.41 -20.74 -17.54
CA THR A 156 -2.92 -21.54 -16.43
C THR A 156 -4.40 -21.85 -16.63
N LYS A 157 -4.72 -23.12 -16.75
CA LYS A 157 -6.11 -23.61 -16.81
C LYS A 157 -6.52 -24.12 -15.46
N VAL A 158 -7.52 -23.48 -14.88
CA VAL A 158 -8.14 -23.90 -13.62
C VAL A 158 -9.49 -24.51 -13.94
N ASN A 159 -9.77 -25.71 -13.43
CA ASN A 159 -11.06 -26.38 -13.62
C ASN A 159 -11.99 -26.16 -12.40
N ASP A 160 -13.29 -26.38 -12.59
CA ASP A 160 -14.31 -26.14 -11.56
C ASP A 160 -14.04 -26.91 -10.26
N LYS A 161 -13.44 -28.10 -10.32
CA LYS A 161 -13.08 -28.89 -9.14
C LYS A 161 -11.99 -28.19 -8.31
N GLN A 162 -10.99 -27.60 -8.97
CA GLN A 162 -9.93 -26.84 -8.30
C GLN A 162 -10.50 -25.55 -7.70
N VAL A 163 -11.38 -24.85 -8.44
CA VAL A 163 -12.07 -23.64 -7.95
C VAL A 163 -12.88 -23.98 -6.70
N LYS A 164 -13.70 -25.05 -6.79
CA LYS A 164 -14.52 -25.47 -5.65
C LYS A 164 -13.67 -25.86 -4.44
N LYS A 165 -12.60 -26.64 -4.64
CA LYS A 165 -11.69 -27.02 -3.56
C LYS A 165 -11.09 -25.78 -2.88
N TYR A 166 -10.57 -24.84 -3.67
CA TYR A 166 -9.99 -23.60 -3.13
C TYR A 166 -11.04 -22.78 -2.35
N TYR A 167 -12.25 -22.62 -2.91
CA TYR A 167 -13.33 -21.94 -2.21
C TYR A 167 -13.70 -22.61 -0.89
N ASP A 168 -13.81 -23.97 -0.88
CA ASP A 168 -14.18 -24.72 0.33
C ASP A 168 -13.09 -24.58 1.43
N GLU A 169 -11.81 -24.49 1.03
CA GLU A 169 -10.67 -24.32 1.94
C GLU A 169 -10.49 -22.87 2.45
N HIS A 170 -11.01 -21.88 1.69
CA HIS A 170 -10.86 -20.44 1.98
C HIS A 170 -12.23 -19.74 2.10
N LYS A 171 -13.25 -20.47 2.52
CA LYS A 171 -14.63 -19.99 2.53
C LYS A 171 -14.79 -18.69 3.35
N SER A 172 -14.12 -18.60 4.48
CA SER A 172 -14.12 -17.41 5.34
C SER A 172 -13.66 -16.12 4.61
N ASP A 173 -12.76 -16.24 3.64
CA ASP A 173 -12.20 -15.10 2.92
C ASP A 173 -13.21 -14.52 1.90
N TYR A 174 -14.21 -15.33 1.54
CA TYR A 174 -15.29 -14.99 0.59
C TYR A 174 -16.62 -14.72 1.27
N GLU A 175 -16.74 -14.96 2.57
CA GLU A 175 -17.98 -14.65 3.30
C GLU A 175 -18.17 -13.15 3.37
N LYS A 176 -19.34 -12.70 2.90
CA LYS A 176 -19.75 -11.30 3.04
C LYS A 176 -20.54 -11.16 4.33
N ILE A 177 -20.06 -10.27 5.19
CA ILE A 177 -20.78 -9.86 6.39
C ILE A 177 -21.55 -8.58 6.03
N GLU A 178 -22.88 -8.65 6.08
CA GLU A 178 -23.71 -7.45 6.04
C GLU A 178 -23.90 -6.96 7.49
N PHE A 179 -23.52 -5.72 7.74
CA PHE A 179 -23.72 -5.11 9.05
C PHE A 179 -24.39 -3.74 8.90
N TYR A 180 -25.13 -3.38 9.92
CA TYR A 180 -25.72 -2.05 10.07
C TYR A 180 -25.09 -1.39 11.29
N TYR A 181 -24.78 -0.12 11.17
CA TYR A 181 -24.24 0.66 12.25
C TYR A 181 -24.99 2.00 12.37
N ILE A 182 -25.02 2.53 13.58
CA ILE A 182 -25.53 3.87 13.87
C ILE A 182 -24.35 4.64 14.46
N ALA A 183 -24.00 5.78 13.86
CA ALA A 183 -22.95 6.66 14.35
C ALA A 183 -23.58 7.77 15.21
N VAL A 184 -23.03 7.99 16.38
CA VAL A 184 -23.39 9.11 17.25
C VAL A 184 -22.21 10.08 17.26
N ALA A 185 -22.38 11.25 16.66
CA ALA A 185 -21.34 12.27 16.61
C ALA A 185 -21.24 12.99 17.97
N TYR A 186 -20.03 13.45 18.29
CA TYR A 186 -19.75 14.35 19.42
C TYR A 186 -18.76 15.44 19.02
N ASP A 187 -18.73 16.55 19.72
CA ASP A 187 -17.68 17.55 19.58
C ASP A 187 -16.43 17.09 20.33
N SER A 188 -15.34 16.85 19.60
CA SER A 188 -14.08 16.37 20.16
C SER A 188 -13.38 17.39 21.08
N THR A 189 -13.82 18.65 21.06
CA THR A 189 -13.28 19.75 21.87
C THR A 189 -14.05 19.98 23.16
N ASP A 190 -15.15 19.25 23.37
CA ASP A 190 -16.05 19.40 24.53
C ASP A 190 -16.29 18.03 25.21
N ASP A 191 -15.74 17.85 26.41
CA ASP A 191 -15.85 16.61 27.18
C ASP A 191 -17.29 16.32 27.64
N ASP A 192 -18.10 17.34 27.90
CA ASP A 192 -19.50 17.17 28.29
C ASP A 192 -20.31 16.63 27.10
N THR A 193 -20.11 17.17 25.91
CA THR A 193 -20.71 16.67 24.67
C THR A 193 -20.33 15.21 24.38
N LYS A 194 -19.09 14.83 24.69
CA LYS A 194 -18.63 13.46 24.57
C LYS A 194 -19.38 12.53 25.54
N ALA A 195 -19.49 12.92 26.79
CA ALA A 195 -20.19 12.11 27.82
C ALA A 195 -21.67 11.90 27.45
N ASP A 196 -22.36 12.94 27.00
CA ASP A 196 -23.74 12.87 26.53
C ASP A 196 -23.91 11.99 25.31
N SER A 197 -22.97 12.06 24.37
CA SER A 197 -22.97 11.21 23.16
C SER A 197 -22.74 9.75 23.48
N VAL A 198 -21.85 9.43 24.43
CA VAL A 198 -21.64 8.05 24.91
C VAL A 198 -22.93 7.51 25.53
N LYS A 199 -23.59 8.28 26.42
CA LYS A 199 -24.87 7.90 27.02
C LYS A 199 -25.95 7.65 25.96
N LYS A 200 -26.07 8.54 24.99
CA LYS A 200 -26.99 8.37 23.86
C LYS A 200 -26.68 7.12 23.04
N ALA A 201 -25.40 6.82 22.79
CA ALA A 201 -25.00 5.62 22.09
C ALA A 201 -25.36 4.34 22.86
N GLU A 202 -25.19 4.33 24.18
CA GLU A 202 -25.60 3.21 25.06
C GLU A 202 -27.14 3.00 25.06
N GLU A 203 -27.93 4.08 25.11
CA GLU A 203 -29.39 4.02 25.01
C GLU A 203 -29.85 3.45 23.63
N ILE A 204 -29.21 3.85 22.55
CA ILE A 204 -29.48 3.32 21.21
C ILE A 204 -29.08 1.84 21.14
N MET A 205 -27.88 1.49 21.61
CA MET A 205 -27.40 0.12 21.62
C MET A 205 -28.33 -0.82 22.40
N ALA A 206 -28.88 -0.39 23.52
CA ALA A 206 -29.85 -1.17 24.31
C ALA A 206 -31.13 -1.50 23.52
N LYS A 207 -31.51 -0.69 22.53
CA LYS A 207 -32.65 -0.90 21.64
C LYS A 207 -32.33 -1.77 20.42
N MET A 208 -31.04 -1.98 20.07
CA MET A 208 -30.58 -2.73 18.92
C MET A 208 -30.57 -4.24 19.23
N LYS A 209 -31.58 -4.96 18.78
CA LYS A 209 -31.71 -6.41 19.05
C LYS A 209 -31.53 -7.25 17.76
N ASP A 210 -31.93 -6.71 16.63
CA ASP A 210 -31.92 -7.36 15.32
C ASP A 210 -31.94 -6.30 14.21
N LYS A 211 -31.82 -6.72 12.95
CA LYS A 211 -31.86 -5.83 11.77
C LYS A 211 -33.09 -4.89 11.78
N LYS A 212 -34.26 -5.40 12.16
CA LYS A 212 -35.50 -4.64 12.13
C LYS A 212 -35.49 -3.51 13.17
N SER A 213 -35.02 -3.78 14.38
CA SER A 213 -34.88 -2.76 15.43
C SER A 213 -33.84 -1.70 15.07
N VAL A 214 -32.71 -2.09 14.44
CA VAL A 214 -31.71 -1.13 13.95
C VAL A 214 -32.30 -0.21 12.89
N LEU A 215 -32.96 -0.77 11.87
CA LEU A 215 -33.59 0.04 10.82
C LEU A 215 -34.69 0.98 11.33
N ALA A 216 -35.41 0.58 12.38
CA ALA A 216 -36.43 1.41 12.99
C ALA A 216 -35.82 2.63 13.78
N LEU A 217 -34.58 2.54 14.22
CA LEU A 217 -33.89 3.63 14.91
C LEU A 217 -33.26 4.67 13.96
N VAL A 218 -33.06 4.33 12.68
CA VAL A 218 -32.42 5.24 11.71
C VAL A 218 -33.15 6.58 11.61
N PRO A 219 -34.49 6.67 11.44
CA PRO A 219 -35.19 7.97 11.42
C PRO A 219 -35.10 8.73 12.74
N GLU A 220 -35.07 8.03 13.89
CA GLU A 220 -34.94 8.66 15.20
C GLU A 220 -33.57 9.34 15.38
N VAL A 221 -32.51 8.68 14.94
CA VAL A 221 -31.12 9.14 15.15
C VAL A 221 -30.70 10.18 14.10
N TYR A 222 -31.15 10.02 12.86
CA TYR A 222 -30.74 10.84 11.71
C TYR A 222 -31.83 11.81 11.22
N SER A 223 -32.90 12.03 11.97
CA SER A 223 -33.99 12.95 11.57
C SER A 223 -33.49 14.33 11.17
N SER A 224 -32.50 14.86 11.88
CA SER A 224 -31.89 16.18 11.58
C SER A 224 -31.07 16.19 10.28
N TYR A 225 -30.57 15.06 9.80
CA TYR A 225 -29.81 14.95 8.55
C TYR A 225 -30.73 14.78 7.34
N ILE A 226 -31.84 14.06 7.50
CA ILE A 226 -32.82 13.83 6.43
C ILE A 226 -33.53 15.14 6.04
N GLU A 227 -33.77 16.03 7.02
CA GLU A 227 -34.37 17.34 6.75
C GLU A 227 -33.43 18.32 6.01
N SER A 228 -32.11 18.16 6.12
CA SER A 228 -31.15 19.04 5.42
C SER A 228 -31.00 18.68 3.94
N ASP A 229 -31.01 17.39 3.59
CA ASP A 229 -30.86 16.94 2.20
C ASP A 229 -32.14 17.07 1.37
N ALA A 230 -33.30 17.21 2.01
CA ALA A 230 -34.57 17.44 1.32
C ALA A 230 -34.77 18.89 0.88
N LYS A 231 -33.86 19.80 1.21
CA LYS A 231 -33.93 21.25 0.92
C LYS A 231 -32.80 21.75 0.01
N SER A 232 -31.96 20.84 -0.55
CA SER A 232 -30.87 21.20 -1.47
C SER A 232 -31.16 20.80 -2.91
#